data_ffe27ab47f541854b29e7c25821110d3
#
_entry.id   ffe27ab47f541854b29e7c25821110d3
#
_cell.length_a   1.000
_cell.length_b   1.000
_cell.length_c   1.000
_cell.angle_alpha   90.00
_cell.angle_beta   90.00
_cell.angle_gamma   90.00
#
_symmetry.space_group_name_H-M   'P 1'
#
loop_
_entity.id
_entity.type
_entity.pdbx_description
1 polymer ?
#
loop_
_entity_poly.entity_id
_entity_poly.type
_entity_poly.pdbx_seq_one_letter_code
_entity_poly.pdbx_strand_id
1 'polypeptide(L)'
;MRNKNFFMIPNRIFSLGLKPKEFAVYCCLIRHSDREKNCCFPSRRLIAQECNIDKKTVDSAIKGLEERELVKKVCRQRENGTRTSNLYYVLKQIK
;
A
#
# COMPACT_ATOMS: atom_id res chain seq x y z
N MET A 1 -9.59 23.56 -6.06
CA MET A 1 -10.39 22.49 -5.46
C MET A 1 -9.82 21.13 -5.86
N ARG A 2 -9.78 20.22 -4.91
CA ARG A 2 -9.22 18.91 -5.20
C ARG A 2 -10.29 17.98 -5.79
N ASN A 3 -9.94 17.32 -6.86
CA ASN A 3 -10.79 16.30 -7.46
C ASN A 3 -10.63 15.00 -6.66
N LYS A 4 -11.73 14.45 -6.16
CA LYS A 4 -11.72 13.23 -5.34
C LYS A 4 -11.74 11.95 -6.14
N ASN A 5 -11.86 12.05 -7.47
CA ASN A 5 -12.01 10.89 -8.33
C ASN A 5 -10.69 10.36 -8.87
N PHE A 6 -9.58 10.91 -8.44
CA PHE A 6 -8.28 10.43 -8.91
C PHE A 6 -7.22 10.57 -7.82
N PHE A 7 -6.14 9.84 -8.02
CA PHE A 7 -4.94 9.95 -7.22
C PHE A 7 -3.74 9.92 -8.16
N MET A 8 -2.56 10.27 -7.63
CA MET A 8 -1.36 10.37 -8.47
C MET A 8 -0.34 9.33 -8.02
N ILE A 9 0.35 8.75 -9.01
CA ILE A 9 1.46 7.84 -8.75
C ILE A 9 2.69 8.32 -9.55
N PRO A 10 3.90 7.98 -9.07
CA PRO A 10 5.11 8.38 -9.79
C PRO A 10 5.21 7.65 -11.13
N ASN A 11 5.58 8.38 -12.17
CA ASN A 11 5.76 7.77 -13.49
C ASN A 11 6.81 6.67 -13.48
N ARG A 12 7.82 6.80 -12.63
CA ARG A 12 8.92 5.84 -12.58
C ARG A 12 8.49 4.45 -12.11
N ILE A 13 7.30 4.34 -11.53
CA ILE A 13 6.80 3.04 -11.09
C ILE A 13 6.78 2.03 -12.23
N PHE A 14 6.57 2.50 -13.45
CA PHE A 14 6.54 1.63 -14.62
C PHE A 14 7.91 1.10 -15.02
N SER A 15 8.97 1.73 -14.54
CA SER A 15 10.35 1.32 -14.85
C SER A 15 10.90 0.31 -13.85
N LEU A 16 10.17 0.01 -12.78
CA LEU A 16 10.68 -0.82 -11.69
C LEU A 16 10.41 -2.30 -11.86
N GLY A 17 9.66 -2.69 -12.90
CA GLY A 17 9.39 -4.08 -13.17
C GLY A 17 8.48 -4.74 -12.15
N LEU A 18 7.52 -4.00 -11.62
CA LEU A 18 6.57 -4.55 -10.67
C LEU A 18 5.67 -5.57 -11.33
N LYS A 19 5.36 -6.64 -10.60
CA LYS A 19 4.34 -7.58 -11.04
C LYS A 19 2.97 -6.91 -10.97
N PRO A 20 1.98 -7.36 -11.78
CA PRO A 20 0.67 -6.73 -11.77
C PRO A 20 0.03 -6.64 -10.39
N LYS A 21 0.13 -7.69 -9.57
CA LYS A 21 -0.44 -7.66 -8.23
C LYS A 21 0.26 -6.66 -7.32
N GLU A 22 1.58 -6.52 -7.46
CA GLU A 22 2.35 -5.54 -6.72
C GLU A 22 1.94 -4.12 -7.11
N PHE A 23 1.76 -3.90 -8.40
CA PHE A 23 1.33 -2.61 -8.91
C PHE A 23 -0.06 -2.24 -8.36
N ALA A 24 -0.99 -3.18 -8.42
CA ALA A 24 -2.35 -2.95 -7.94
C ALA A 24 -2.35 -2.61 -6.44
N VAL A 25 -1.61 -3.36 -5.64
CA VAL A 25 -1.55 -3.12 -4.20
C VAL A 25 -0.87 -1.78 -3.91
N TYR A 26 0.20 -1.46 -4.63
CA TYR A 26 0.87 -0.17 -4.48
C TYR A 26 -0.09 0.99 -4.73
N CYS A 27 -0.86 0.93 -5.82
CA CYS A 27 -1.85 1.95 -6.13
C CYS A 27 -2.92 2.06 -5.04
N CYS A 28 -3.38 0.92 -4.54
CA CYS A 28 -4.37 0.89 -3.47
C CYS A 28 -3.84 1.58 -2.22
N LEU A 29 -2.59 1.30 -1.84
CA LEU A 29 -2.00 1.92 -0.66
C LEU A 29 -1.82 3.42 -0.84
N ILE A 30 -1.39 3.87 -2.02
CA ILE A 30 -1.25 5.30 -2.28
C ILE A 30 -2.61 5.99 -2.20
N ARG A 31 -3.63 5.36 -2.78
CA ARG A 31 -4.98 5.93 -2.74
C ARG A 31 -5.46 6.18 -1.33
N HIS A 32 -5.10 5.30 -0.40
CA HIS A 32 -5.49 5.42 1.00
C HIS A 32 -4.53 6.26 1.84
N SER A 33 -3.40 6.63 1.28
CA SER A 33 -2.37 7.33 2.05
C SER A 33 -2.71 8.79 2.27
N ASP A 34 -2.33 9.29 3.44
CA ASP A 34 -2.35 10.70 3.74
C ASP A 34 -1.25 11.38 2.93
N ARG A 35 -1.58 12.49 2.27
CA ARG A 35 -0.62 13.21 1.44
C ARG A 35 0.60 13.71 2.23
N GLU A 36 0.37 14.14 3.46
CA GLU A 36 1.44 14.69 4.27
C GLU A 36 2.32 13.62 4.88
N LYS A 37 1.69 12.57 5.38
CA LYS A 37 2.41 11.54 6.13
C LYS A 37 2.85 10.36 5.27
N ASN A 38 2.29 10.24 4.08
CA ASN A 38 2.59 9.14 3.17
C ASN A 38 2.36 7.77 3.81
N CYS A 39 1.35 7.67 4.65
CA CYS A 39 1.05 6.41 5.33
C CYS A 39 -0.44 6.15 5.33
N CYS A 40 -0.79 4.88 5.49
CA CYS A 40 -2.18 4.44 5.53
C CYS A 40 -2.27 3.16 6.35
N PHE A 41 -3.49 2.81 6.75
CA PHE A 41 -3.68 1.60 7.54
C PHE A 41 -4.93 0.84 7.14
N PRO A 42 -5.12 0.54 5.84
CA PRO A 42 -6.24 -0.29 5.42
C PRO A 42 -6.06 -1.73 5.89
N SER A 43 -7.17 -2.42 6.12
CA SER A 43 -7.11 -3.83 6.47
C SER A 43 -6.71 -4.65 5.25
N ARG A 44 -6.16 -5.85 5.49
CA ARG A 44 -5.86 -6.78 4.40
C ARG A 44 -7.11 -7.12 3.60
N ARG A 45 -8.23 -7.25 4.30
CA ARG A 45 -9.51 -7.53 3.66
C ARG A 45 -9.90 -6.42 2.68
N LEU A 46 -9.74 -5.17 3.10
CA LEU A 46 -10.07 -4.04 2.23
C LEU A 46 -9.17 -4.01 1.01
N ILE A 47 -7.87 -4.20 1.20
CA ILE A 47 -6.93 -4.24 0.08
C ILE A 47 -7.31 -5.34 -0.89
N ALA A 48 -7.62 -6.53 -0.36
CA ALA A 48 -8.01 -7.68 -1.19
C ALA A 48 -9.25 -7.37 -2.00
N GLN A 49 -10.25 -6.75 -1.38
CA GLN A 49 -11.48 -6.39 -2.07
C GLN A 49 -11.25 -5.38 -3.18
N GLU A 50 -10.47 -4.34 -2.90
CA GLU A 50 -10.26 -3.27 -3.87
C GLU A 50 -9.38 -3.70 -5.03
N CYS A 51 -8.44 -4.60 -4.77
CA CYS A 51 -7.57 -5.12 -5.82
C CYS A 51 -8.11 -6.38 -6.48
N ASN A 52 -9.23 -6.90 -5.97
CA ASN A 52 -9.86 -8.11 -6.48
C ASN A 52 -8.89 -9.31 -6.48
N ILE A 53 -8.21 -9.50 -5.36
CA ILE A 53 -7.28 -10.61 -5.13
C ILE A 53 -7.56 -11.18 -3.75
N ASP A 54 -6.96 -12.33 -3.45
CA ASP A 54 -7.12 -12.93 -2.13
C ASP A 54 -6.10 -12.36 -1.14
N LYS A 55 -6.28 -12.67 0.15
CA LYS A 55 -5.41 -12.14 1.19
C LYS A 55 -3.99 -12.64 1.08
N LYS A 56 -3.80 -13.89 0.63
CA LYS A 56 -2.45 -14.43 0.43
C LYS A 56 -1.72 -13.64 -0.64
N THR A 57 -2.43 -13.28 -1.70
CA THR A 57 -1.85 -12.48 -2.78
C THR A 57 -1.51 -11.08 -2.29
N VAL A 58 -2.36 -10.49 -1.41
CA VAL A 58 -2.05 -9.21 -0.79
C VAL A 58 -0.73 -9.31 -0.01
N ASP A 59 -0.59 -10.33 0.82
CA ASP A 59 0.62 -10.51 1.63
C ASP A 59 1.86 -10.66 0.76
N SER A 60 1.75 -11.46 -0.30
CA SER A 60 2.85 -11.67 -1.24
C SER A 60 3.23 -10.37 -1.95
N ALA A 61 2.23 -9.60 -2.38
CA ALA A 61 2.47 -8.34 -3.06
C ALA A 61 3.15 -7.32 -2.14
N ILE A 62 2.67 -7.23 -0.89
CA ILE A 62 3.26 -6.30 0.07
C ILE A 62 4.71 -6.70 0.36
N LYS A 63 4.97 -7.99 0.50
CA LYS A 63 6.34 -8.46 0.71
C LYS A 63 7.24 -8.07 -0.45
N GLY A 64 6.76 -8.22 -1.67
CA GLY A 64 7.53 -7.80 -2.85
C GLY A 64 7.79 -6.31 -2.86
N LEU A 65 6.80 -5.51 -2.47
CA LEU A 65 6.98 -4.06 -2.39
C LEU A 65 7.95 -3.68 -1.28
N GLU A 66 7.93 -4.39 -0.16
CA GLU A 66 8.90 -4.16 0.91
C GLU A 66 10.34 -4.48 0.45
N GLU A 67 10.50 -5.56 -0.29
CA GLU A 67 11.81 -5.94 -0.81
C GLU A 67 12.36 -4.91 -1.79
N ARG A 68 11.47 -4.21 -2.48
CA ARG A 68 11.86 -3.12 -3.38
C ARG A 68 11.99 -1.78 -2.66
N GLU A 69 11.75 -1.76 -1.35
CA GLU A 69 11.82 -0.57 -0.51
C GLU A 69 10.80 0.50 -0.93
N LEU A 70 9.69 0.07 -1.53
CA LEU A 70 8.59 0.98 -1.90
C LEU A 70 7.56 1.12 -0.80
N VAL A 71 7.49 0.14 0.10
CA VAL A 71 6.53 0.13 1.19
C VAL A 71 7.24 -0.35 2.45
N LYS A 72 6.93 0.28 3.57
CA LYS A 72 7.37 -0.19 4.88
C LYS A 72 6.14 -0.53 5.70
N LYS A 73 6.05 -1.76 6.15
CA LYS A 73 4.94 -2.23 6.96
C LYS A 73 5.32 -2.21 8.44
N VAL A 74 4.48 -1.62 9.26
CA VAL A 74 4.67 -1.59 10.71
C VAL A 74 3.47 -2.26 11.35
N CYS A 75 3.71 -3.35 12.07
CA CYS A 75 2.66 -4.05 12.80
C CYS A 75 2.29 -3.23 14.04
N ARG A 76 0.99 -3.12 14.31
CA ARG A 76 0.51 -2.40 15.46
C ARG A 76 -0.29 -3.32 16.35
N GLN A 77 -0.24 -3.06 17.64
CA GLN A 77 -1.05 -3.76 18.63
C GLN A 77 -1.68 -2.75 19.55
N ARG A 78 -2.88 -3.08 20.02
CA ARG A 78 -3.53 -2.27 21.04
C ARG A 78 -2.93 -2.61 22.40
N GLU A 79 -3.17 -1.74 23.39
CA GLU A 79 -2.65 -1.94 24.75
C GLU A 79 -3.06 -3.28 25.34
N ASN A 80 -4.24 -3.77 24.99
CA ASN A 80 -4.72 -5.05 25.50
C ASN A 80 -4.18 -6.25 24.73
N GLY A 81 -3.21 -6.04 23.85
CA GLY A 81 -2.61 -7.13 23.08
C GLY A 81 -3.35 -7.50 21.81
N THR A 82 -4.50 -6.88 21.54
CA THR A 82 -5.26 -7.15 20.33
C THR A 82 -4.60 -6.48 19.13
N ARG A 83 -4.43 -7.23 18.06
CA ARG A 83 -3.83 -6.67 16.85
C ARG A 83 -4.83 -5.78 16.13
N THR A 84 -4.36 -4.67 15.62
CA THR A 84 -5.12 -3.80 14.75
C THR A 84 -4.49 -3.83 13.35
N SER A 85 -5.06 -3.06 12.42
CA SER A 85 -4.53 -3.00 11.04
C SER A 85 -3.09 -2.51 11.04
N ASN A 86 -2.29 -3.09 10.16
CA ASN A 86 -0.91 -2.66 9.98
C ASN A 86 -0.86 -1.24 9.42
N LEU A 87 0.20 -0.54 9.77
CA LEU A 87 0.48 0.79 9.22
C LEU A 87 1.44 0.61 8.06
N TYR A 88 1.13 1.22 6.93
CA TYR A 88 1.96 1.13 5.73
C TYR A 88 2.46 2.51 5.35
N TYR A 89 3.77 2.65 5.25
CA TYR A 89 4.40 3.84 4.71
C TYR A 89 4.72 3.59 3.24
N VAL A 90 4.30 4.49 2.38
CA VAL A 90 4.45 4.32 0.93
C VAL A 90 5.40 5.36 0.39
N LEU A 91 6.42 4.91 -0.33
CA LEU A 91 7.36 5.80 -0.98
C LEU A 91 6.76 6.29 -2.29
N LYS A 92 6.49 7.58 -2.38
CA LYS A 92 5.91 8.19 -3.58
C LYS A 92 6.96 8.82 -4.48
N GLN A 93 8.08 9.25 -3.91
CA GLN A 93 9.14 9.87 -4.68
C GLN A 93 10.19 8.85 -5.02
N ILE A 94 10.12 8.33 -6.21
CA ILE A 94 11.04 7.31 -6.69
C ILE A 94 12.06 8.00 -7.59
N LYS A 95 13.31 7.88 -7.21
CA LYS A 95 14.40 8.50 -7.97
C LYS A 95 14.87 7.63 -9.14
#